data_40884d6609fafdc02e4ab08fe6b11dea
#
_entry.id   40884d6609fafdc02e4ab08fe6b11dea
#
_cell.length_a   1.000
_cell.length_b   1.000
_cell.length_c   1.000
_cell.angle_alpha   90.00
_cell.angle_beta   90.00
_cell.angle_gamma   90.00
#
_symmetry.space_group_name_H-M   'P 1'
#
loop_
_entity.id
_entity.type
_entity.pdbx_description
1 polymer ?
#
loop_
_entity_poly.entity_id
_entity_poly.type
_entity_poly.pdbx_seq_one_letter_code
_entity_poly.pdbx_strand_id
1 'polypeptide(L)'
;TSGGVEGMVSVRQLITKMVSGLTSNDLTSLKKYLDSDESTIADDATSIEYSYSVSPQIYRQDPDGSVHQVNPDSTLSMLGLGSSGSGSTSVTSSLMNSMGSNTSVFYQLPANSDLYKSQYEVKAGRWPEKPTECVAVLSKYGTVTDYALYSMGLRDSAELDKMIQQFAQNQNVDVPSDFRTYSYDELMGLKFKLVNSADTYVYDDTYGIWKSKADDKDYMQQLVENGEDITIVGIVQPDYTASASMLTSGIAYPASLTEKVMKLSLIHISEPTRH
;
A
#
# COMPACT_ATOMS: atom_id res chain seq x y z
N THR A 1 -9.41 -26.81 -8.67
CA THR A 1 -10.63 -26.11 -8.30
C THR A 1 -10.61 -25.76 -6.83
N SER A 2 -9.81 -24.77 -6.45
CA SER A 2 -9.93 -24.13 -5.14
C SER A 2 -10.67 -22.81 -5.34
N GLY A 3 -11.98 -22.91 -5.51
CA GLY A 3 -12.86 -21.77 -5.37
C GLY A 3 -12.76 -21.30 -3.92
N GLY A 4 -12.37 -20.05 -3.70
CA GLY A 4 -12.45 -19.45 -2.37
C GLY A 4 -13.87 -19.57 -1.83
N VAL A 5 -14.00 -19.75 -0.52
CA VAL A 5 -15.32 -19.77 0.13
C VAL A 5 -15.93 -18.38 -0.05
N GLU A 6 -17.15 -18.31 -0.56
CA GLU A 6 -17.86 -17.06 -0.78
C GLU A 6 -17.96 -16.27 0.53
N GLY A 7 -17.67 -14.97 0.47
CA GLY A 7 -17.61 -14.11 1.68
C GLY A 7 -16.31 -14.15 2.46
N MET A 8 -15.29 -14.89 1.99
CA MET A 8 -14.00 -15.02 2.67
C MET A 8 -12.83 -14.67 1.76
N VAL A 9 -11.80 -14.07 2.34
CA VAL A 9 -10.54 -13.71 1.67
C VAL A 9 -9.42 -14.58 2.20
N SER A 10 -8.73 -15.26 1.30
CA SER A 10 -7.54 -16.05 1.63
C SER A 10 -6.27 -15.21 1.51
N VAL A 11 -5.22 -15.60 2.22
CA VAL A 11 -3.94 -14.89 2.26
C VAL A 11 -2.92 -15.60 1.40
N ARG A 12 -2.29 -14.84 0.49
CA ARG A 12 -1.13 -15.29 -0.27
C ARG A 12 0.15 -14.85 0.45
N GLN A 13 0.89 -15.79 0.98
CA GLN A 13 2.16 -15.56 1.66
C GLN A 13 3.24 -15.16 0.66
N LEU A 14 3.45 -13.86 0.44
CA LEU A 14 4.46 -13.31 -0.45
C LEU A 14 5.74 -12.99 0.32
N ILE A 15 5.64 -12.10 1.31
CA ILE A 15 6.78 -11.67 2.14
C ILE A 15 7.33 -12.85 2.93
N THR A 16 6.45 -13.63 3.56
CA THR A 16 6.81 -14.82 4.32
C THR A 16 7.65 -15.82 3.50
N LYS A 17 7.22 -16.10 2.27
CA LYS A 17 7.96 -16.99 1.37
C LYS A 17 9.25 -16.37 0.85
N MET A 18 9.26 -15.08 0.58
CA MET A 18 10.44 -14.37 0.13
C MET A 18 11.52 -14.40 1.20
N VAL A 19 11.19 -14.05 2.43
CA VAL A 19 12.15 -13.96 3.54
C VAL A 19 12.64 -15.33 3.98
N SER A 20 11.77 -16.36 3.97
CA SER A 20 12.12 -17.74 4.31
C SER A 20 12.92 -18.46 3.21
N GLY A 21 12.74 -18.10 1.94
CA GLY A 21 13.40 -18.72 0.80
C GLY A 21 14.81 -18.20 0.51
N LEU A 22 15.19 -17.06 1.09
CA LEU A 22 16.48 -16.41 0.86
C LEU A 22 17.58 -16.85 1.85
N THR A 23 17.32 -17.83 2.70
CA THR A 23 18.35 -18.39 3.56
C THR A 23 19.39 -19.13 2.75
N SER A 24 20.48 -18.48 2.51
CA SER A 24 21.88 -18.88 2.31
C SER A 24 22.36 -19.54 1.01
N ASN A 25 21.55 -20.09 0.09
CA ASN A 25 22.20 -20.86 -1.00
C ASN A 25 21.68 -20.67 -2.44
N ASP A 26 20.75 -19.76 -2.73
CA ASP A 26 20.15 -19.72 -4.09
C ASP A 26 20.15 -18.35 -4.81
N LEU A 27 20.97 -17.42 -4.36
CA LEU A 27 21.16 -16.11 -5.02
C LEU A 27 21.69 -16.26 -6.47
N THR A 28 22.42 -17.34 -6.74
CA THR A 28 22.98 -17.58 -8.07
C THR A 28 21.93 -18.12 -9.04
N SER A 29 21.01 -18.96 -8.61
CA SER A 29 19.91 -19.49 -9.41
C SER A 29 18.84 -18.44 -9.68
N LEU A 30 18.53 -17.60 -8.69
CA LEU A 30 17.62 -16.47 -8.82
C LEU A 30 18.15 -15.43 -9.82
N LYS A 31 19.46 -15.13 -9.74
CA LYS A 31 20.14 -14.22 -10.69
C LYS A 31 20.06 -14.74 -12.12
N LYS A 32 20.23 -16.04 -12.32
CA LYS A 32 20.18 -16.68 -13.64
C LYS A 32 18.77 -16.69 -14.26
N TYR A 33 17.72 -16.78 -13.42
CA TYR A 33 16.33 -16.69 -13.85
C TYR A 33 15.91 -15.24 -14.21
N LEU A 34 16.44 -14.25 -13.48
CA LEU A 34 16.12 -12.84 -13.68
C LEU A 34 16.88 -12.18 -14.85
N ASP A 35 18.01 -12.75 -15.26
CA ASP A 35 18.80 -12.30 -16.41
C ASP A 35 18.28 -12.91 -17.75
N SER A 36 17.21 -13.70 -17.74
CA SER A 36 16.60 -14.24 -18.97
C SER A 36 15.59 -13.26 -19.57
N ASP A 37 15.75 -12.97 -20.86
CA ASP A 37 15.01 -11.99 -21.70
C ASP A 37 13.51 -12.32 -21.94
N GLU A 38 12.78 -12.84 -20.97
CA GLU A 38 11.35 -13.18 -21.15
C GLU A 38 10.36 -12.18 -20.55
N SER A 39 10.69 -10.90 -20.42
CA SER A 39 9.72 -9.87 -20.04
C SER A 39 9.39 -8.94 -21.19
N THR A 40 8.39 -9.27 -21.98
CA THR A 40 7.78 -8.38 -22.96
C THR A 40 6.67 -7.55 -22.31
N ILE A 41 6.99 -6.39 -21.77
CA ILE A 41 6.01 -5.38 -21.35
C ILE A 41 6.53 -4.01 -21.79
N ALA A 42 6.41 -3.68 -23.06
CA ALA A 42 6.81 -2.35 -23.51
C ALA A 42 5.97 -1.73 -24.64
N ASP A 43 4.98 -2.36 -25.22
CA ASP A 43 4.49 -1.85 -26.51
C ASP A 43 2.98 -1.56 -26.67
N ASP A 44 2.17 -1.44 -25.60
CA ASP A 44 0.77 -1.03 -25.76
C ASP A 44 0.32 -0.01 -24.71
N ALA A 45 0.75 1.25 -24.88
CA ALA A 45 0.20 2.36 -24.09
C ALA A 45 -1.06 2.91 -24.77
N THR A 46 -2.23 2.54 -24.27
CA THR A 46 -3.52 3.04 -24.78
C THR A 46 -4.13 4.18 -23.93
N SER A 47 -3.44 4.68 -22.91
CA SER A 47 -3.90 5.85 -22.16
C SER A 47 -2.72 6.67 -21.61
N ILE A 48 -2.83 7.99 -21.68
CA ILE A 48 -1.93 8.91 -20.99
C ILE A 48 -2.55 9.20 -19.61
N GLU A 49 -1.99 8.60 -18.58
CA GLU A 49 -2.33 8.95 -17.20
C GLU A 49 -1.42 10.09 -16.71
N TYR A 50 -2.04 11.17 -16.26
CA TYR A 50 -1.30 12.22 -15.56
C TYR A 50 -1.03 11.79 -14.13
N SER A 51 0.22 11.45 -13.82
CA SER A 51 0.67 11.19 -12.47
C SER A 51 0.99 12.52 -11.79
N TYR A 52 0.22 12.87 -10.77
CA TYR A 52 0.52 14.00 -9.90
C TYR A 52 1.55 13.57 -8.85
N SER A 53 2.54 14.42 -8.57
CA SER A 53 3.58 14.16 -7.55
C SER A 53 3.07 14.27 -6.10
N VAL A 54 1.75 14.43 -5.90
CA VAL A 54 1.09 14.53 -4.60
C VAL A 54 0.41 13.21 -4.29
N SER A 55 0.84 12.57 -3.20
CA SER A 55 0.21 11.35 -2.69
C SER A 55 -0.63 11.66 -1.45
N PRO A 56 -1.88 11.15 -1.35
CA PRO A 56 -2.66 11.22 -0.13
C PRO A 56 -1.89 10.63 1.05
N GLN A 57 -1.83 11.35 2.18
CA GLN A 57 -1.19 10.88 3.39
C GLN A 57 -2.22 10.11 4.21
N ILE A 58 -2.17 8.78 4.13
CA ILE A 58 -3.13 7.88 4.78
C ILE A 58 -2.43 7.16 5.92
N TYR A 59 -3.08 7.18 7.09
CA TYR A 59 -2.58 6.58 8.31
C TYR A 59 -3.57 5.56 8.85
N ARG A 60 -3.05 4.55 9.54
CA ARG A 60 -3.77 3.62 10.38
C ARG A 60 -3.48 3.96 11.84
N GLN A 61 -4.49 3.85 12.68
CA GLN A 61 -4.34 3.93 14.13
C GLN A 61 -4.56 2.54 14.74
N ASP A 62 -3.61 2.09 15.52
CA ASP A 62 -3.70 0.81 16.22
C ASP A 62 -4.46 0.94 17.55
N PRO A 63 -4.95 -0.18 18.13
CA PRO A 63 -5.70 -0.15 19.38
C PRO A 63 -4.92 0.42 20.57
N ASP A 64 -3.58 0.37 20.54
CA ASP A 64 -2.70 0.95 21.56
C ASP A 64 -2.48 2.47 21.37
N GLY A 65 -3.09 3.06 20.35
CA GLY A 65 -2.97 4.47 20.00
C GLY A 65 -1.79 4.80 19.09
N SER A 66 -0.92 3.84 18.78
CA SER A 66 0.16 4.07 17.82
C SER A 66 -0.40 4.32 16.42
N VAL A 67 0.31 5.12 15.64
CA VAL A 67 -0.10 5.48 14.27
C VAL A 67 0.96 5.04 13.27
N HIS A 68 0.49 4.47 12.17
CA HIS A 68 1.33 3.99 11.08
C HIS A 68 0.90 4.60 9.77
N GLN A 69 1.85 5.16 9.02
CA GLN A 69 1.58 5.63 7.68
C GLN A 69 1.47 4.44 6.73
N VAL A 70 0.35 4.34 6.02
CA VAL A 70 0.08 3.26 5.07
C VAL A 70 0.11 3.72 3.62
N ASN A 71 0.07 5.02 3.40
CA ASN A 71 0.28 5.64 2.10
C ASN A 71 0.88 7.05 2.24
N PRO A 72 1.94 7.43 1.51
CA PRO A 72 2.86 6.51 0.81
C PRO A 72 3.54 5.55 1.78
N ASP A 73 3.68 4.32 1.36
CA ASP A 73 4.28 3.28 2.19
C ASP A 73 5.80 3.35 2.13
N SER A 74 6.44 3.50 3.29
CA SER A 74 7.90 3.56 3.43
C SER A 74 8.51 2.27 4.02
N THR A 75 7.68 1.30 4.41
CA THR A 75 8.15 0.09 5.12
C THR A 75 9.15 -0.71 4.29
N LEU A 76 8.88 -0.88 3.00
CA LEU A 76 9.79 -1.58 2.09
C LEU A 76 11.03 -0.74 1.73
N SER A 77 10.97 0.58 1.84
CA SER A 77 12.14 1.43 1.61
C SER A 77 13.17 1.32 2.74
N MET A 78 12.74 0.99 3.96
CA MET A 78 13.65 0.68 5.10
C MET A 78 14.47 -0.58 4.86
N LEU A 79 13.96 -1.52 4.05
CA LEU A 79 14.71 -2.69 3.59
C LEU A 79 15.74 -2.36 2.50
N GLY A 80 15.89 -1.10 2.11
CA GLY A 80 16.67 -0.73 0.92
C GLY A 80 15.97 -1.14 -0.38
N LEU A 81 14.70 -1.55 -0.30
CA LEU A 81 13.90 -2.04 -1.43
C LEU A 81 13.16 -0.92 -2.17
N GLY A 82 13.18 0.30 -1.67
CA GLY A 82 12.37 1.41 -2.22
C GLY A 82 13.14 2.60 -2.77
N SER A 83 14.45 2.68 -2.62
CA SER A 83 15.20 3.84 -3.09
C SER A 83 16.07 3.50 -4.32
N SER A 84 15.85 4.20 -5.40
CA SER A 84 16.76 4.31 -6.56
C SER A 84 18.08 5.00 -6.20
N GLY A 85 18.49 4.96 -4.93
CA GLY A 85 19.73 5.54 -4.43
C GLY A 85 20.93 4.64 -4.72
N SER A 86 22.03 5.25 -5.07
CA SER A 86 23.34 4.71 -5.45
C SER A 86 23.99 3.77 -4.39
N GLY A 87 23.32 2.72 -3.98
CA GLY A 87 23.81 1.75 -3.01
C GLY A 87 22.97 0.46 -2.94
N SER A 88 21.90 0.34 -3.71
CA SER A 88 21.11 -0.91 -3.74
C SER A 88 21.94 -2.01 -4.41
N THR A 89 22.13 -3.11 -3.70
CA THR A 89 22.70 -4.32 -4.30
C THR A 89 21.77 -4.81 -5.42
N SER A 90 22.33 -5.39 -6.48
CA SER A 90 21.57 -5.90 -7.64
C SER A 90 20.44 -6.87 -7.27
N VAL A 91 20.54 -7.51 -6.10
CA VAL A 91 19.53 -8.40 -5.51
C VAL A 91 18.26 -7.64 -5.13
N THR A 92 18.40 -6.44 -4.55
CA THR A 92 17.28 -5.61 -4.12
C THR A 92 16.47 -5.11 -5.32
N SER A 93 17.15 -4.67 -6.37
CA SER A 93 16.51 -4.21 -7.61
C SER A 93 15.78 -5.34 -8.35
N SER A 94 16.37 -6.53 -8.38
CA SER A 94 15.77 -7.73 -8.99
C SER A 94 14.53 -8.18 -8.22
N LEU A 95 14.58 -8.10 -6.90
CA LEU A 95 13.44 -8.43 -6.02
C LEU A 95 12.25 -7.50 -6.25
N MET A 96 12.53 -6.18 -6.33
CA MET A 96 11.52 -5.17 -6.65
C MET A 96 10.87 -5.42 -8.01
N ASN A 97 11.68 -5.79 -9.00
CA ASN A 97 11.19 -6.08 -10.34
C ASN A 97 10.33 -7.35 -10.39
N SER A 98 10.64 -8.35 -9.55
CA SER A 98 9.86 -9.58 -9.46
C SER A 98 8.55 -9.43 -8.66
N MET A 99 8.48 -8.43 -7.76
CA MET A 99 7.26 -8.09 -7.02
C MET A 99 6.25 -7.27 -7.85
N GLY A 100 6.64 -6.86 -9.05
CA GLY A 100 5.88 -5.94 -9.87
C GLY A 100 6.08 -4.48 -9.42
N SER A 101 5.82 -3.55 -10.31
CA SER A 101 6.02 -2.12 -10.09
C SER A 101 5.13 -1.50 -8.98
N ASN A 102 4.29 -2.30 -8.33
CA ASN A 102 3.32 -1.85 -7.34
C ASN A 102 3.52 -2.59 -6.01
N THR A 103 4.47 -2.12 -5.22
CA THR A 103 4.69 -2.57 -3.83
C THR A 103 3.76 -1.87 -2.83
N SER A 104 3.05 -0.84 -3.27
CA SER A 104 2.10 -0.11 -2.43
C SER A 104 0.79 -0.89 -2.29
N VAL A 105 0.36 -1.06 -1.04
CA VAL A 105 -0.95 -1.65 -0.73
C VAL A 105 -2.07 -0.69 -1.13
N PHE A 106 -1.87 0.62 -0.93
CA PHE A 106 -2.77 1.67 -1.36
C PHE A 106 -2.33 2.24 -2.71
N TYR A 107 -3.27 2.42 -3.63
CA TYR A 107 -2.99 3.02 -4.93
C TYR A 107 -4.24 3.70 -5.51
N GLN A 108 -4.03 4.59 -6.47
CA GLN A 108 -5.10 5.30 -7.14
C GLN A 108 -5.76 4.45 -8.23
N LEU A 109 -7.10 4.43 -8.26
CA LEU A 109 -7.85 3.90 -9.40
C LEU A 109 -7.61 4.78 -10.64
N PRO A 110 -7.56 4.20 -11.85
CA PRO A 110 -7.59 4.97 -13.08
C PRO A 110 -8.77 5.94 -13.09
N ALA A 111 -8.57 7.15 -13.60
CA ALA A 111 -9.61 8.17 -13.62
C ALA A 111 -10.84 7.73 -14.46
N ASN A 112 -10.59 7.02 -15.56
CA ASN A 112 -11.67 6.47 -16.37
C ASN A 112 -12.11 5.09 -15.86
N SER A 113 -13.27 5.05 -15.21
CA SER A 113 -13.82 3.82 -14.63
C SER A 113 -14.22 2.75 -15.65
N ASP A 114 -14.48 3.12 -16.91
CA ASP A 114 -14.88 2.20 -17.95
C ASP A 114 -13.74 1.25 -18.35
N LEU A 115 -12.49 1.66 -18.07
CA LEU A 115 -11.30 0.86 -18.35
C LEU A 115 -11.23 -0.41 -17.49
N TYR A 116 -11.81 -0.40 -16.28
CA TYR A 116 -11.62 -1.50 -15.34
C TYR A 116 -12.91 -2.10 -14.79
N LYS A 117 -13.99 -1.33 -14.57
CA LYS A 117 -15.20 -1.83 -13.88
C LYS A 117 -15.78 -3.08 -14.53
N SER A 118 -15.75 -3.16 -15.86
CA SER A 118 -16.28 -4.31 -16.60
C SER A 118 -15.44 -5.59 -16.43
N GLN A 119 -14.22 -5.48 -15.91
CA GLN A 119 -13.32 -6.62 -15.69
C GLN A 119 -13.43 -7.21 -14.28
N TYR A 120 -14.25 -6.58 -13.41
CA TYR A 120 -14.33 -6.92 -11.99
C TYR A 120 -15.75 -7.16 -11.54
N GLU A 121 -15.92 -8.21 -10.75
CA GLU A 121 -17.14 -8.50 -10.02
C GLU A 121 -17.09 -7.84 -8.63
N VAL A 122 -18.18 -7.18 -8.24
CA VAL A 122 -18.34 -6.65 -6.87
C VAL A 122 -18.79 -7.80 -5.98
N LYS A 123 -17.92 -8.24 -5.08
CA LYS A 123 -18.18 -9.35 -4.15
C LYS A 123 -18.95 -8.90 -2.91
N ALA A 124 -18.74 -7.67 -2.47
CA ALA A 124 -19.47 -7.05 -1.36
C ALA A 124 -19.48 -5.52 -1.53
N GLY A 125 -20.50 -4.86 -1.00
CA GLY A 125 -20.63 -3.41 -1.04
C GLY A 125 -20.77 -2.84 -2.44
N ARG A 126 -19.99 -1.80 -2.76
CA ARG A 126 -20.05 -1.07 -4.03
C ARG A 126 -18.71 -0.43 -4.40
N TRP A 127 -18.59 0.10 -5.59
CA TRP A 127 -17.49 0.97 -5.98
C TRP A 127 -17.50 2.31 -5.22
N PRO A 128 -16.35 2.95 -4.99
CA PRO A 128 -16.25 4.27 -4.39
C PRO A 128 -17.03 5.34 -5.18
N GLU A 129 -17.75 6.19 -4.46
CA GLU A 129 -18.49 7.35 -5.01
C GLU A 129 -17.99 8.68 -4.45
N LYS A 130 -17.36 8.64 -3.26
CA LYS A 130 -16.80 9.81 -2.60
C LYS A 130 -15.27 9.74 -2.56
N PRO A 131 -14.58 10.88 -2.48
CA PRO A 131 -13.11 10.91 -2.41
C PRO A 131 -12.51 10.07 -1.28
N THR A 132 -13.21 9.97 -0.14
CA THR A 132 -12.74 9.25 1.06
C THR A 132 -13.20 7.80 1.14
N GLU A 133 -13.76 7.28 0.06
CA GLU A 133 -14.16 5.88 -0.04
C GLU A 133 -13.11 5.10 -0.85
N CYS A 134 -12.79 3.90 -0.39
CA CYS A 134 -11.87 2.99 -1.05
C CYS A 134 -12.55 1.67 -1.37
N VAL A 135 -11.93 0.89 -2.22
CA VAL A 135 -12.35 -0.47 -2.54
C VAL A 135 -11.18 -1.43 -2.31
N ALA A 136 -11.43 -2.57 -1.67
CA ALA A 136 -10.48 -3.65 -1.58
C ALA A 136 -10.51 -4.47 -2.88
N VAL A 137 -9.37 -4.59 -3.52
CA VAL A 137 -9.19 -5.35 -4.76
C VAL A 137 -8.52 -6.67 -4.42
N LEU A 138 -9.23 -7.76 -4.66
CA LEU A 138 -8.71 -9.11 -4.48
C LEU A 138 -7.95 -9.56 -5.72
N SER A 139 -7.07 -10.54 -5.54
CA SER A 139 -6.49 -11.24 -6.67
C SER A 139 -7.55 -12.07 -7.40
N LYS A 140 -7.24 -12.57 -8.59
CA LYS A 140 -8.10 -13.50 -9.35
C LYS A 140 -8.56 -14.72 -8.52
N TYR A 141 -7.79 -15.10 -7.50
CA TYR A 141 -8.09 -16.25 -6.64
C TYR A 141 -8.77 -15.86 -5.31
N GLY A 142 -9.27 -14.63 -5.19
CA GLY A 142 -9.92 -14.14 -3.98
C GLY A 142 -8.94 -13.99 -2.81
N THR A 143 -7.67 -13.65 -3.09
CA THR A 143 -6.64 -13.52 -2.07
C THR A 143 -6.13 -12.09 -1.95
N VAL A 144 -5.59 -11.76 -0.78
CA VAL A 144 -4.71 -10.61 -0.55
C VAL A 144 -3.32 -11.09 -0.18
N THR A 145 -2.32 -10.23 -0.26
CA THR A 145 -0.96 -10.58 0.19
C THR A 145 -0.85 -10.49 1.70
N ASP A 146 0.06 -11.26 2.29
CA ASP A 146 0.41 -11.16 3.71
C ASP A 146 0.92 -9.75 4.06
N TYR A 147 1.66 -9.11 3.16
CA TYR A 147 2.08 -7.73 3.32
C TYR A 147 0.89 -6.74 3.47
N ALA A 148 -0.16 -6.94 2.67
CA ALA A 148 -1.37 -6.14 2.79
C ALA A 148 -2.03 -6.27 4.17
N LEU A 149 -1.97 -7.44 4.81
CA LEU A 149 -2.51 -7.63 6.16
C LEU A 149 -1.80 -6.78 7.21
N TYR A 150 -0.47 -6.69 7.13
CA TYR A 150 0.31 -5.82 8.04
C TYR A 150 -0.02 -4.35 7.79
N SER A 151 -0.05 -3.91 6.54
CA SER A 151 -0.41 -2.53 6.20
C SER A 151 -1.84 -2.17 6.60
N MET A 152 -2.79 -3.10 6.48
CA MET A 152 -4.19 -2.90 6.86
C MET A 152 -4.43 -2.99 8.38
N GLY A 153 -3.48 -3.49 9.17
CA GLY A 153 -3.64 -3.70 10.61
C GLY A 153 -4.41 -4.96 10.99
N LEU A 154 -4.56 -5.89 10.05
CA LEU A 154 -5.14 -7.22 10.31
C LEU A 154 -4.13 -8.17 10.95
N ARG A 155 -2.84 -7.83 10.90
CA ARG A 155 -1.74 -8.47 11.64
C ARG A 155 -0.87 -7.38 12.28
N ASP A 156 -0.20 -7.78 13.36
CA ASP A 156 0.70 -6.90 14.11
C ASP A 156 1.92 -6.53 13.26
N SER A 157 2.12 -5.24 13.03
CA SER A 157 3.28 -4.73 12.29
C SER A 157 4.62 -5.06 12.97
N ALA A 158 4.65 -5.29 14.29
CA ALA A 158 5.85 -5.71 14.99
C ALA A 158 6.38 -7.09 14.51
N GLU A 159 5.51 -7.98 14.04
CA GLU A 159 5.93 -9.23 13.40
C GLU A 159 6.71 -8.96 12.10
N LEU A 160 6.20 -8.05 11.28
CA LEU A 160 6.85 -7.65 10.03
C LEU A 160 8.19 -6.99 10.31
N ASP A 161 8.25 -6.06 11.26
CA ASP A 161 9.48 -5.37 11.66
C ASP A 161 10.54 -6.35 12.15
N LYS A 162 10.13 -7.35 12.95
CA LYS A 162 11.02 -8.41 13.40
C LYS A 162 11.58 -9.23 12.24
N MET A 163 10.74 -9.65 11.30
CA MET A 163 11.18 -10.39 10.10
C MET A 163 12.16 -9.56 9.27
N ILE A 164 11.88 -8.27 9.10
CA ILE A 164 12.73 -7.32 8.39
C ILE A 164 14.11 -7.21 9.08
N GLN A 165 14.14 -7.03 10.39
CA GLN A 165 15.39 -6.92 11.15
C GLN A 165 16.21 -8.20 11.09
N GLN A 166 15.60 -9.37 11.27
CA GLN A 166 16.27 -10.68 11.17
C GLN A 166 16.85 -10.88 9.77
N PHE A 167 16.10 -10.53 8.74
CA PHE A 167 16.56 -10.59 7.36
C PHE A 167 17.76 -9.66 7.10
N ALA A 168 17.69 -8.40 7.54
CA ALA A 168 18.78 -7.43 7.39
C ALA A 168 20.07 -7.85 8.11
N GLN A 169 19.94 -8.61 9.21
CA GLN A 169 21.05 -9.14 9.99
C GLN A 169 21.56 -10.50 9.51
N ASN A 170 21.04 -11.03 8.38
CA ASN A 170 21.31 -12.39 7.88
C ASN A 170 21.06 -13.48 8.92
N GLN A 171 20.07 -13.30 9.77
CA GLN A 171 19.61 -14.29 10.75
C GLN A 171 18.52 -15.19 10.15
N ASN A 172 18.26 -16.33 10.80
CA ASN A 172 17.07 -17.12 10.49
C ASN A 172 15.83 -16.27 10.78
N VAL A 173 14.96 -16.14 9.78
CA VAL A 173 13.76 -15.33 9.91
C VAL A 173 12.63 -16.19 10.48
N ASP A 174 12.08 -15.75 11.61
CA ASP A 174 10.90 -16.36 12.21
C ASP A 174 9.66 -15.95 11.40
N VAL A 175 9.16 -16.86 10.59
CA VAL A 175 7.99 -16.62 9.75
C VAL A 175 6.72 -17.15 10.42
N PRO A 176 5.63 -16.38 10.48
CA PRO A 176 4.37 -16.85 11.03
C PRO A 176 3.78 -17.96 10.14
N SER A 177 3.17 -18.94 10.78
CA SER A 177 2.50 -20.07 10.11
C SER A 177 0.98 -20.06 10.34
N ASP A 178 0.47 -19.15 11.13
CA ASP A 178 -0.90 -19.06 11.61
C ASP A 178 -1.80 -18.12 10.77
N PHE A 179 -1.61 -18.10 9.46
CA PHE A 179 -2.47 -17.32 8.57
C PHE A 179 -3.87 -17.91 8.52
N ARG A 180 -4.87 -17.07 8.87
CA ARG A 180 -6.29 -17.39 8.76
C ARG A 180 -6.91 -16.73 7.53
N THR A 181 -8.12 -17.08 7.23
CA THR A 181 -8.97 -16.34 6.29
C THR A 181 -9.67 -15.18 7.01
N TYR A 182 -10.02 -14.15 6.27
CA TYR A 182 -10.71 -12.97 6.76
C TYR A 182 -12.06 -12.83 6.05
N SER A 183 -13.08 -12.41 6.77
CA SER A 183 -14.38 -12.15 6.17
C SER A 183 -14.39 -10.82 5.41
N TYR A 184 -15.31 -10.65 4.49
CA TYR A 184 -15.52 -9.37 3.81
C TYR A 184 -15.89 -8.26 4.79
N ASP A 185 -16.66 -8.57 5.83
CA ASP A 185 -17.04 -7.61 6.86
C ASP A 185 -15.83 -7.12 7.67
N GLU A 186 -14.85 -7.99 7.95
CA GLU A 186 -13.60 -7.60 8.61
C GLU A 186 -12.82 -6.61 7.74
N LEU A 187 -12.72 -6.84 6.43
CA LEU A 187 -12.04 -5.92 5.51
C LEU A 187 -12.79 -4.59 5.39
N MET A 188 -14.12 -4.63 5.23
CA MET A 188 -14.94 -3.43 5.10
C MET A 188 -15.06 -2.64 6.41
N GLY A 189 -14.83 -3.30 7.55
CA GLY A 189 -14.80 -2.67 8.87
C GLY A 189 -13.53 -1.86 9.15
N LEU A 190 -12.49 -1.98 8.31
CA LEU A 190 -11.24 -1.24 8.48
C LEU A 190 -11.43 0.25 8.23
N LYS A 191 -10.79 1.05 9.07
CA LYS A 191 -10.80 2.52 8.99
C LYS A 191 -9.37 3.04 8.92
N PHE A 192 -9.21 4.06 8.09
CA PHE A 192 -7.96 4.78 7.97
C PHE A 192 -8.24 6.28 8.09
N LYS A 193 -7.19 7.06 8.25
CA LYS A 193 -7.25 8.50 8.43
C LYS A 193 -6.46 9.20 7.34
N LEU A 194 -7.09 10.18 6.71
CA LEU A 194 -6.43 11.11 5.80
C LEU A 194 -5.89 12.28 6.61
N VAL A 195 -4.62 12.58 6.44
CA VAL A 195 -3.93 13.73 7.03
C VAL A 195 -3.43 14.63 5.91
N ASN A 196 -3.56 15.94 6.07
CA ASN A 196 -2.91 16.87 5.15
C ASN A 196 -1.40 16.93 5.48
N SER A 197 -0.55 16.77 4.48
CA SER A 197 0.91 16.81 4.66
C SER A 197 1.39 18.14 5.25
N ALA A 198 0.72 19.25 4.98
CA ALA A 198 1.05 20.54 5.56
C ALA A 198 0.90 20.56 7.09
N ASP A 199 -0.06 19.81 7.63
CA ASP A 199 -0.33 19.76 9.08
C ASP A 199 0.73 18.96 9.86
N THR A 200 1.63 18.27 9.18
CA THR A 200 2.80 17.63 9.81
C THR A 200 3.94 18.60 10.10
N TYR A 201 3.80 19.87 9.75
CA TYR A 201 4.75 20.93 10.00
C TYR A 201 4.16 22.00 10.92
N VAL A 202 4.97 22.53 11.81
CA VAL A 202 4.61 23.65 12.69
C VAL A 202 5.59 24.79 12.45
N TYR A 203 5.07 26.00 12.32
CA TYR A 203 5.91 27.19 12.19
C TYR A 203 6.52 27.57 13.54
N ASP A 204 7.83 27.77 13.55
CA ASP A 204 8.58 28.26 14.72
C ASP A 204 8.87 29.75 14.55
N ASP A 205 8.09 30.58 15.26
CA ASP A 205 8.21 32.04 15.22
C ASP A 205 9.57 32.55 15.71
N THR A 206 10.23 31.78 16.58
CA THR A 206 11.54 32.18 17.14
C THR A 206 12.63 32.15 16.09
N TYR A 207 12.58 31.18 15.19
CA TYR A 207 13.59 30.98 14.16
C TYR A 207 13.09 31.29 12.75
N GLY A 208 11.80 31.59 12.57
CA GLY A 208 11.20 31.88 11.28
C GLY A 208 11.21 30.71 10.30
N ILE A 209 11.11 29.47 10.79
CA ILE A 209 11.20 28.25 9.99
C ILE A 209 10.04 27.29 10.25
N TRP A 210 9.69 26.47 9.26
CA TRP A 210 8.79 25.34 9.44
C TRP A 210 9.55 24.13 9.98
N LYS A 211 9.07 23.54 11.08
CA LYS A 211 9.63 22.35 11.69
C LYS A 211 8.73 21.16 11.44
N SER A 212 9.30 20.05 10.96
CA SER A 212 8.59 18.78 10.85
C SER A 212 8.26 18.22 12.24
N LYS A 213 7.04 17.75 12.39
CA LYS A 213 6.51 17.03 13.55
C LYS A 213 6.28 15.52 13.27
N ALA A 214 6.74 15.04 12.13
CA ALA A 214 6.54 13.65 11.73
C ALA A 214 7.14 12.63 12.73
N ASP A 215 8.20 13.00 13.45
CA ASP A 215 8.84 12.15 14.46
C ASP A 215 8.28 12.35 15.88
N ASP A 216 7.39 13.32 16.07
CA ASP A 216 6.73 13.60 17.34
C ASP A 216 5.48 12.70 17.47
N LYS A 217 5.61 11.62 18.24
CA LYS A 217 4.58 10.59 18.35
C LYS A 217 3.25 11.13 18.89
N ASP A 218 3.30 11.94 19.95
CA ASP A 218 2.10 12.49 20.57
C ASP A 218 1.38 13.46 19.63
N TYR A 219 2.15 14.29 18.92
CA TYR A 219 1.62 15.19 17.90
C TYR A 219 0.95 14.42 16.76
N MET A 220 1.65 13.42 16.21
CA MET A 220 1.13 12.61 15.10
C MET A 220 -0.10 11.80 15.51
N GLN A 221 -0.15 11.27 16.74
CA GLN A 221 -1.33 10.57 17.24
C GLN A 221 -2.55 11.49 17.25
N GLN A 222 -2.43 12.70 17.81
CA GLN A 222 -3.52 13.68 17.83
C GLN A 222 -3.92 14.12 16.42
N LEU A 223 -2.93 14.35 15.54
CA LEU A 223 -3.18 14.75 14.17
C LEU A 223 -3.95 13.68 13.40
N VAL A 224 -3.55 12.42 13.52
CA VAL A 224 -4.21 11.30 12.86
C VAL A 224 -5.59 11.04 13.44
N GLU A 225 -5.77 11.10 14.76
CA GLU A 225 -7.08 10.95 15.42
C GLU A 225 -8.11 11.95 14.88
N ASN A 226 -7.69 13.19 14.65
CA ASN A 226 -8.53 14.26 14.09
C ASN A 226 -8.59 14.23 12.55
N GLY A 227 -7.87 13.34 11.89
CA GLY A 227 -7.88 13.19 10.44
C GLY A 227 -9.24 12.74 9.90
N GLU A 228 -9.49 12.99 8.62
CA GLU A 228 -10.72 12.58 7.95
C GLU A 228 -10.76 11.06 7.74
N ASP A 229 -11.90 10.43 8.02
CA ASP A 229 -12.06 8.99 7.87
C ASP A 229 -12.00 8.57 6.40
N ILE A 230 -11.19 7.55 6.11
CA ILE A 230 -11.19 6.79 4.87
C ILE A 230 -11.73 5.40 5.15
N THR A 231 -12.71 4.99 4.37
CA THR A 231 -13.46 3.73 4.58
C THR A 231 -13.43 2.84 3.35
N ILE A 232 -13.38 1.53 3.56
CA ILE A 232 -13.54 0.54 2.49
C ILE A 232 -15.03 0.28 2.32
N VAL A 233 -15.58 0.66 1.15
CA VAL A 233 -17.02 0.56 0.87
C VAL A 233 -17.38 -0.62 -0.01
N GLY A 234 -16.39 -1.35 -0.51
CA GLY A 234 -16.64 -2.52 -1.33
C GLY A 234 -15.42 -3.41 -1.50
N ILE A 235 -15.70 -4.60 -1.98
CA ILE A 235 -14.69 -5.62 -2.31
C ILE A 235 -14.93 -6.06 -3.73
N VAL A 236 -13.90 -6.01 -4.57
CA VAL A 236 -13.95 -6.39 -5.97
C VAL A 236 -12.92 -7.45 -6.29
N GLN A 237 -13.24 -8.30 -7.22
CA GLN A 237 -12.38 -9.38 -7.69
C GLN A 237 -12.41 -9.42 -9.21
N PRO A 238 -11.27 -9.65 -9.90
CA PRO A 238 -11.28 -9.84 -11.35
C PRO A 238 -12.23 -10.95 -11.76
N ASP A 239 -12.99 -10.73 -12.82
CA ASP A 239 -13.78 -11.79 -13.42
C ASP A 239 -12.86 -12.96 -13.80
N TYR A 240 -13.31 -14.19 -13.53
CA TYR A 240 -12.52 -15.39 -13.80
C TYR A 240 -12.18 -15.54 -15.28
N THR A 241 -13.03 -15.03 -16.14
CA THR A 241 -12.88 -15.09 -17.61
C THR A 241 -11.96 -14.00 -18.16
N ALA A 242 -11.64 -12.96 -17.36
CA ALA A 242 -10.74 -11.89 -17.79
C ALA A 242 -9.33 -12.43 -18.04
N SER A 243 -8.81 -12.20 -19.23
CA SER A 243 -7.47 -12.62 -19.64
C SER A 243 -6.37 -11.82 -18.94
N ALA A 244 -6.66 -10.57 -18.57
CA ALA A 244 -5.79 -9.71 -17.80
C ALA A 244 -6.63 -8.85 -16.84
N SER A 245 -6.07 -8.51 -15.68
CA SER A 245 -6.69 -7.59 -14.72
C SER A 245 -5.86 -6.31 -14.66
N MET A 246 -6.50 -5.16 -14.82
CA MET A 246 -5.82 -3.86 -14.80
C MET A 246 -5.41 -3.44 -13.40
N LEU A 247 -6.21 -3.81 -12.37
CA LEU A 247 -5.94 -3.44 -10.99
C LEU A 247 -5.14 -4.52 -10.27
N THR A 248 -4.21 -4.10 -9.42
CA THR A 248 -3.45 -5.00 -8.54
C THR A 248 -4.21 -5.27 -7.24
N SER A 249 -3.91 -6.40 -6.57
CA SER A 249 -4.48 -6.70 -5.26
C SER A 249 -4.00 -5.67 -4.22
N GLY A 250 -4.93 -5.09 -3.46
CA GLY A 250 -4.66 -4.05 -2.48
C GLY A 250 -5.90 -3.21 -2.16
N ILE A 251 -5.68 -1.97 -1.77
CA ILE A 251 -6.75 -1.00 -1.50
C ILE A 251 -6.63 0.15 -2.50
N ALA A 252 -7.68 0.33 -3.28
CA ALA A 252 -7.70 1.35 -4.31
C ALA A 252 -8.60 2.54 -3.92
N TYR A 253 -8.07 3.75 -4.03
CA TYR A 253 -8.80 4.99 -3.81
C TYR A 253 -9.09 5.71 -5.13
N PRO A 254 -10.19 6.49 -5.23
CA PRO A 254 -10.53 7.18 -6.46
C PRO A 254 -9.59 8.36 -6.74
N ALA A 255 -9.43 8.73 -8.01
CA ALA A 255 -8.63 9.90 -8.41
C ALA A 255 -9.09 11.20 -7.74
N SER A 256 -10.38 11.30 -7.41
CA SER A 256 -10.95 12.45 -6.69
C SER A 256 -10.35 12.65 -5.28
N LEU A 257 -9.76 11.62 -4.65
CA LEU A 257 -9.02 11.78 -3.40
C LEU A 257 -7.74 12.58 -3.63
N THR A 258 -6.97 12.25 -4.66
CA THR A 258 -5.76 13.00 -5.03
C THR A 258 -6.09 14.44 -5.40
N GLU A 259 -7.16 14.68 -6.16
CA GLU A 259 -7.63 16.03 -6.48
C GLU A 259 -8.02 16.82 -5.22
N LYS A 260 -8.69 16.18 -4.26
CA LYS A 260 -9.03 16.78 -2.97
C LYS A 260 -7.77 17.20 -2.21
N VAL A 261 -6.79 16.32 -2.10
CA VAL A 261 -5.52 16.60 -1.40
C VAL A 261 -4.75 17.74 -2.08
N MET A 262 -4.72 17.77 -3.40
CA MET A 262 -4.10 18.86 -4.15
C MET A 262 -4.78 20.22 -3.86
N LYS A 263 -6.11 20.26 -3.83
CA LYS A 263 -6.84 21.49 -3.49
C LYS A 263 -6.53 21.96 -2.07
N LEU A 264 -6.47 21.06 -1.10
CA LEU A 264 -6.10 21.38 0.28
C LEU A 264 -4.68 21.95 0.37
N SER A 265 -3.73 21.36 -0.33
CA SER A 265 -2.34 21.84 -0.36
C SER A 265 -2.21 23.24 -0.95
N LEU A 266 -2.98 23.55 -1.99
CA LEU A 266 -2.97 24.87 -2.63
C LEU A 266 -3.56 25.95 -1.71
N ILE A 267 -4.57 25.64 -0.90
CA ILE A 267 -5.17 26.60 0.05
C ILE A 267 -4.14 27.01 1.11
N HIS A 268 -3.37 26.07 1.65
CA HIS A 268 -2.32 26.35 2.64
C HIS A 268 -1.17 27.20 2.09
N ILE A 269 -0.86 27.10 0.79
CA ILE A 269 0.17 27.92 0.14
C ILE A 269 -0.33 29.36 -0.08
N SER A 270 -1.64 29.52 -0.33
CA SER A 270 -2.24 30.82 -0.67
C SER A 270 -2.66 31.65 0.54
N GLU A 271 -2.76 31.08 1.73
CA GLU A 271 -3.00 31.79 2.99
C GLU A 271 -1.70 31.84 3.83
N PRO A 272 -0.82 32.85 3.61
CA PRO A 272 0.20 33.12 4.60
C PRO A 272 -0.53 33.56 5.85
N THR A 273 -0.44 32.77 6.92
CA THR A 273 -1.00 33.08 8.24
C THR A 273 -0.61 34.50 8.63
N ARG A 274 -1.57 35.42 8.46
CA ARG A 274 -1.54 36.72 9.17
C ARG A 274 -2.03 36.43 10.58
N HIS A 275 -1.12 36.35 11.50
CA HIS A 275 -1.35 36.60 12.93
C HIS A 275 -0.53 37.78 13.39
#